data_80f181755127c3f349083a76eb31e599
#
_entry.id   80f181755127c3f349083a76eb31e599
#
_cell.length_a   1.000
_cell.length_b   1.000
_cell.length_c   1.000
_cell.angle_alpha   90.00
_cell.angle_beta   90.00
_cell.angle_gamma   90.00
#
_symmetry.space_group_name_H-M   'P 1'
#
loop_
_entity.id
_entity.type
_entity.pdbx_description
1 polymer ?
#
loop_
_entity_poly.entity_id
_entity_poly.type
_entity_poly.pdbx_seq_one_letter_code
_entity_poly.pdbx_strand_id
1 'polypeptide(L)'
;SSRKYPYIDFRPDREIGNEVLTVDGISKTVNGVKVLNNISFIVGHNDKIAFVGSNELAKTTLFQILAGELEPDEGTYKWGITTSQAYFPKDPAAEFDNDDTIADWLTGYSPVKDATYVRGFLGRMLFAGEDALPPRRQSRARISSISARLRAK
;
A
#
# COMPACT_ATOMS: atom_id res chain seq x y z
N SER A 1 -1.14 30.03 -5.46
CA SER A 1 -1.74 29.15 -4.47
C SER A 1 -0.82 28.98 -3.28
N SER A 2 -1.28 29.37 -2.09
CA SER A 2 -0.51 29.28 -0.84
C SER A 2 -0.44 27.87 -0.24
N ARG A 3 -1.11 26.88 -0.86
CA ARG A 3 -1.09 25.49 -0.36
C ARG A 3 0.17 24.77 -0.86
N LYS A 4 1.12 24.62 0.04
CA LYS A 4 2.37 23.87 -0.20
C LYS A 4 2.22 22.36 -0.01
N TYR A 5 1.11 21.87 0.59
CA TYR A 5 0.93 20.49 1.00
C TYR A 5 -0.43 19.97 0.56
N PRO A 6 -0.54 18.68 0.13
CA PRO A 6 -1.83 18.06 -0.10
C PRO A 6 -2.60 17.95 1.22
N TYR A 7 -3.92 18.15 1.15
CA TYR A 7 -4.79 17.89 2.30
C TYR A 7 -5.09 16.40 2.36
N ILE A 8 -4.64 15.76 3.42
CA ILE A 8 -4.86 14.33 3.68
C ILE A 8 -5.57 14.22 5.02
N ASP A 9 -6.78 13.65 5.02
CA ASP A 9 -7.58 13.36 6.21
C ASP A 9 -7.98 11.89 6.15
N PHE A 10 -7.26 11.05 6.90
CA PHE A 10 -7.58 9.63 7.04
C PHE A 10 -8.49 9.45 8.23
N ARG A 11 -9.72 9.02 7.96
CA ARG A 11 -10.68 8.65 9.00
C ARG A 11 -10.91 7.14 8.91
N PRO A 12 -10.70 6.41 10.01
CA PRO A 12 -11.04 5.00 10.02
C PRO A 12 -12.55 4.82 9.94
N ASP A 13 -13.01 3.84 9.17
CA ASP A 13 -14.43 3.49 9.06
C ASP A 13 -14.95 2.88 10.37
N ARG A 14 -14.05 2.29 11.15
CA ARG A 14 -14.34 1.66 12.45
C ARG A 14 -13.10 1.67 13.34
N GLU A 15 -13.31 1.56 14.63
CA GLU A 15 -12.22 1.38 15.59
C GLU A 15 -11.55 0.01 15.42
N ILE A 16 -10.23 0.02 15.45
CA ILE A 16 -9.40 -1.19 15.36
C ILE A 16 -9.26 -1.77 16.78
N GLY A 17 -9.40 -3.09 16.92
CA GLY A 17 -9.17 -3.80 18.17
C GLY A 17 -7.70 -3.78 18.59
N ASN A 18 -7.42 -4.26 19.81
CA ASN A 18 -6.07 -4.25 20.38
C ASN A 18 -5.09 -5.18 19.64
N GLU A 19 -5.58 -6.31 19.13
CA GLU A 19 -4.78 -7.25 18.34
C GLU A 19 -4.97 -6.94 16.85
N VAL A 20 -3.94 -6.38 16.23
CA VAL A 20 -3.98 -6.00 14.82
C VAL A 20 -3.45 -7.12 13.94
N LEU A 21 -2.33 -7.72 14.31
CA LEU A 21 -1.70 -8.81 13.57
C LEU A 21 -0.90 -9.70 14.52
N THR A 22 -1.08 -10.99 14.41
CA THR A 22 -0.24 -12.00 15.07
C THR A 22 0.43 -12.83 14.00
N VAL A 23 1.75 -12.99 14.11
CA VAL A 23 2.60 -13.79 13.22
C VAL A 23 3.31 -14.82 14.08
N ASP A 24 3.24 -16.09 13.70
CA ASP A 24 3.82 -17.19 14.45
C ASP A 24 4.58 -18.16 13.54
N GLY A 25 5.89 -18.23 13.73
CA GLY A 25 6.78 -19.21 13.13
C GLY A 25 6.90 -19.17 11.62
N ILE A 26 6.65 -18.03 10.96
CA ILE A 26 6.68 -17.95 9.50
C ILE A 26 8.09 -18.26 8.97
N SER A 27 8.15 -19.24 8.07
CA SER A 27 9.33 -19.61 7.29
C SER A 27 8.98 -19.63 5.82
N LYS A 28 9.92 -19.23 4.97
CA LYS A 28 9.77 -19.25 3.51
C LYS A 28 11.09 -19.45 2.81
N THR A 29 11.06 -20.34 1.82
CA THR A 29 12.17 -20.59 0.89
C THR A 29 11.82 -20.05 -0.48
N VAL A 30 12.69 -19.27 -1.08
CA VAL A 30 12.54 -18.72 -2.43
C VAL A 30 13.76 -19.12 -3.24
N ASN A 31 13.53 -19.76 -4.39
CA ASN A 31 14.60 -20.26 -5.28
C ASN A 31 15.67 -21.11 -4.55
N GLY A 32 15.25 -21.96 -3.63
CA GLY A 32 16.14 -22.84 -2.87
C GLY A 32 16.88 -22.16 -1.70
N VAL A 33 16.66 -20.88 -1.48
CA VAL A 33 17.26 -20.14 -0.36
C VAL A 33 16.18 -19.83 0.69
N LYS A 34 16.43 -20.22 1.95
CA LYS A 34 15.52 -19.90 3.06
C LYS A 34 15.67 -18.42 3.40
N VAL A 35 14.70 -17.61 2.98
CA VAL A 35 14.72 -16.14 3.14
C VAL A 35 14.05 -15.68 4.44
N LEU A 36 13.08 -16.45 4.95
CA LEU A 36 12.46 -16.26 6.26
C LEU A 36 12.63 -17.54 7.07
N ASN A 37 12.99 -17.41 8.33
CA ASN A 37 13.23 -18.54 9.22
C ASN A 37 12.62 -18.27 10.59
N ASN A 38 11.50 -18.91 10.87
CA ASN A 38 10.79 -18.90 12.15
C ASN A 38 10.53 -17.47 12.68
N ILE A 39 9.92 -16.64 11.85
CA ILE A 39 9.61 -15.25 12.19
C ILE A 39 8.32 -15.19 12.98
N SER A 40 8.38 -14.61 14.19
CA SER A 40 7.22 -14.42 15.05
C SER A 40 7.21 -13.01 15.63
N PHE A 41 6.07 -12.35 15.60
CA PHE A 41 5.84 -11.04 16.23
C PHE A 41 4.35 -10.74 16.34
N ILE A 42 4.01 -9.76 17.17
CA ILE A 42 2.65 -9.27 17.36
C ILE A 42 2.66 -7.76 17.10
N VAL A 43 1.61 -7.29 16.42
CA VAL A 43 1.35 -5.88 16.17
C VAL A 43 0.11 -5.49 16.96
N GLY A 44 0.24 -4.50 17.80
CA GLY A 44 -0.84 -3.93 18.60
C GLY A 44 -1.45 -2.68 17.97
N HIS A 45 -2.44 -2.14 18.65
CA HIS A 45 -3.10 -0.91 18.24
C HIS A 45 -2.10 0.27 18.26
N ASN A 46 -2.12 1.08 17.20
CA ASN A 46 -1.24 2.24 17.00
C ASN A 46 0.27 1.93 16.83
N ASP A 47 0.65 0.67 16.71
CA ASP A 47 2.04 0.33 16.43
C ASP A 47 2.49 0.83 15.05
N LYS A 48 3.72 1.31 15.01
CA LYS A 48 4.43 1.67 13.78
C LYS A 48 5.72 0.87 13.74
N ILE A 49 5.77 -0.13 12.87
CA ILE A 49 6.88 -1.08 12.80
C ILE A 49 7.67 -0.84 11.52
N ALA A 50 8.99 -0.75 11.65
CA ALA A 50 9.90 -0.71 10.52
C ALA A 50 10.76 -1.98 10.48
N PHE A 51 10.75 -2.68 9.37
CA PHE A 51 11.63 -3.83 9.12
C PHE A 51 12.91 -3.35 8.47
N VAL A 52 14.01 -3.43 9.22
CA VAL A 52 15.34 -3.03 8.79
C VAL A 52 16.23 -4.25 8.55
N GLY A 53 17.05 -4.19 7.53
CA GLY A 53 17.99 -5.26 7.17
C GLY A 53 18.47 -5.15 5.74
N SER A 54 19.57 -5.81 5.43
CA SER A 54 20.20 -5.82 4.10
C SER A 54 19.46 -6.74 3.11
N ASN A 55 18.70 -7.72 3.60
CA ASN A 55 17.99 -8.67 2.74
C ASN A 55 16.64 -8.12 2.29
N GLU A 56 16.62 -7.44 1.15
CA GLU A 56 15.41 -6.88 0.55
C GLU A 56 14.40 -7.97 0.14
N LEU A 57 14.88 -9.14 -0.32
CA LEU A 57 14.01 -10.25 -0.70
C LEU A 57 13.23 -10.78 0.51
N ALA A 58 13.86 -10.92 1.66
CA ALA A 58 13.20 -11.36 2.88
C ALA A 58 12.09 -10.40 3.31
N LYS A 59 12.34 -9.08 3.26
CA LYS A 59 11.34 -8.06 3.59
C LYS A 59 10.15 -8.10 2.62
N THR A 60 10.43 -8.14 1.31
CA THR A 60 9.37 -8.21 0.29
C THR A 60 8.54 -9.48 0.45
N THR A 61 9.19 -10.63 0.64
CA THR A 61 8.53 -11.93 0.84
C THR A 61 7.61 -11.90 2.07
N LEU A 62 8.09 -11.33 3.19
CA LEU A 62 7.26 -11.21 4.39
C LEU A 62 6.01 -10.36 4.14
N PHE A 63 6.14 -9.20 3.49
CA PHE A 63 5.00 -8.36 3.19
C PHE A 63 4.02 -9.01 2.21
N GLN A 64 4.49 -9.74 1.21
CA GLN A 64 3.64 -10.49 0.29
C GLN A 64 2.85 -11.60 1.02
N ILE A 65 3.49 -12.29 1.98
CA ILE A 65 2.78 -13.29 2.80
C ILE A 65 1.69 -12.60 3.64
N LEU A 66 2.01 -11.51 4.32
CA LEU A 66 1.05 -10.79 5.16
C LEU A 66 -0.09 -10.15 4.34
N ALA A 67 0.17 -9.79 3.08
CA ALA A 67 -0.84 -9.31 2.15
C ALA A 67 -1.74 -10.42 1.57
N GLY A 68 -1.36 -11.69 1.77
CA GLY A 68 -2.07 -12.83 1.21
C GLY A 68 -1.75 -13.12 -0.26
N GLU A 69 -0.69 -12.52 -0.81
CA GLU A 69 -0.22 -12.76 -2.18
C GLU A 69 0.67 -14.00 -2.29
N LEU A 70 1.25 -14.44 -1.17
CA LEU A 70 2.16 -15.57 -1.11
C LEU A 70 1.88 -16.41 0.14
N GLU A 71 1.83 -17.74 -0.02
CA GLU A 71 1.68 -18.65 1.10
C GLU A 71 3.03 -18.91 1.81
N PRO A 72 3.09 -18.95 3.15
CA PRO A 72 4.27 -19.38 3.87
C PRO A 72 4.50 -20.89 3.70
N ASP A 73 5.74 -21.35 3.84
CA ASP A 73 6.06 -22.79 3.85
C ASP A 73 5.75 -23.40 5.22
N GLU A 74 5.98 -22.63 6.29
CA GLU A 74 5.69 -22.99 7.68
C GLU A 74 5.18 -21.76 8.44
N GLY A 75 4.47 -22.02 9.54
CA GLY A 75 3.92 -21.00 10.40
C GLY A 75 2.57 -20.46 9.94
N THR A 76 2.04 -19.55 10.71
CA THR A 76 0.71 -18.94 10.48
C THR A 76 0.72 -17.46 10.81
N TYR A 77 -0.23 -16.74 10.22
CA TYR A 77 -0.49 -15.36 10.61
C TYR A 77 -2.00 -15.11 10.68
N LYS A 78 -2.39 -14.17 11.50
CA LYS A 78 -3.80 -13.81 11.70
C LYS A 78 -3.94 -12.31 11.85
N TRP A 79 -4.77 -11.72 10.99
CA TRP A 79 -5.21 -10.34 11.12
C TRP A 79 -6.40 -10.24 12.08
N GLY A 80 -6.47 -9.14 12.83
CA GLY A 80 -7.61 -8.84 13.69
C GLY A 80 -8.91 -8.71 12.88
N ILE A 81 -10.02 -9.16 13.46
CA ILE A 81 -11.34 -9.19 12.79
C ILE A 81 -11.80 -7.79 12.34
N THR A 82 -11.40 -6.76 13.06
CA THR A 82 -11.76 -5.36 12.77
C THR A 82 -10.74 -4.63 11.91
N THR A 83 -9.66 -5.29 11.50
CA THR A 83 -8.61 -4.72 10.66
C THR A 83 -8.95 -4.84 9.18
N SER A 84 -8.68 -3.78 8.42
CA SER A 84 -8.54 -3.83 6.98
C SER A 84 -7.09 -3.56 6.62
N GLN A 85 -6.57 -4.29 5.64
CA GLN A 85 -5.18 -4.17 5.22
C GLN A 85 -5.09 -3.58 3.82
N ALA A 86 -4.03 -2.83 3.59
CA ALA A 86 -3.64 -2.38 2.26
C ALA A 86 -2.16 -2.65 2.06
N TYR A 87 -1.83 -3.28 0.97
CA TYR A 87 -0.45 -3.55 0.57
C TYR A 87 -0.01 -2.56 -0.51
N PHE A 88 1.18 -2.02 -0.35
CA PHE A 88 1.80 -1.20 -1.36
C PHE A 88 3.07 -1.89 -1.85
N PRO A 89 3.08 -2.42 -3.08
CA PRO A 89 4.21 -3.14 -3.63
C PRO A 89 5.42 -2.22 -3.83
N LYS A 90 6.62 -2.80 -3.82
CA LYS A 90 7.87 -2.07 -4.05
C LYS A 90 7.93 -1.49 -5.47
N ASP A 91 7.42 -2.21 -6.44
CA ASP A 91 7.24 -1.76 -7.83
C ASP A 91 5.75 -1.68 -8.16
N PRO A 92 5.16 -0.49 -8.08
CA PRO A 92 3.76 -0.30 -8.42
C PRO A 92 3.52 -0.23 -9.94
N ALA A 93 4.55 -0.35 -10.78
CA ALA A 93 4.43 -0.15 -12.21
C ALA A 93 3.45 -1.16 -12.85
N ALA A 94 3.37 -2.37 -12.31
CA ALA A 94 2.45 -3.40 -12.80
C ALA A 94 0.97 -3.03 -12.58
N GLU A 95 0.64 -2.28 -11.52
CA GLU A 95 -0.72 -1.81 -11.27
C GLU A 95 -1.17 -0.69 -12.23
N PHE A 96 -0.21 -0.03 -12.87
CA PHE A 96 -0.43 1.08 -13.78
C PHE A 96 -0.06 0.73 -15.23
N ASP A 97 0.00 -0.56 -15.56
CA ASP A 97 0.28 -1.03 -16.93
C ASP A 97 -1.02 -1.11 -17.76
N ASN A 98 -1.80 -0.05 -17.69
CA ASN A 98 -3.00 0.18 -18.47
C ASN A 98 -2.97 1.59 -19.07
N ASP A 99 -3.87 1.85 -20.01
CA ASP A 99 -4.03 3.15 -20.67
C ASP A 99 -5.01 4.08 -19.94
N ASP A 100 -5.43 3.72 -18.71
CA ASP A 100 -6.38 4.53 -17.94
C ASP A 100 -5.77 5.87 -17.55
N THR A 101 -6.62 6.88 -17.48
CA THR A 101 -6.25 8.13 -16.82
C THR A 101 -6.14 7.92 -15.31
N ILE A 102 -5.38 8.78 -14.62
CA ILE A 102 -5.33 8.75 -13.14
C ILE A 102 -6.75 8.88 -12.54
N ALA A 103 -7.60 9.67 -13.18
CA ALA A 103 -8.99 9.86 -12.74
C ALA A 103 -9.83 8.58 -12.95
N ASP A 104 -9.69 7.90 -14.07
CA ASP A 104 -10.41 6.67 -14.37
C ASP A 104 -9.95 5.53 -13.45
N TRP A 105 -8.65 5.36 -13.30
CA TRP A 105 -8.07 4.39 -12.37
C TRP A 105 -8.56 4.61 -10.93
N LEU A 106 -8.51 5.84 -10.43
CA LEU A 106 -8.96 6.18 -9.08
C LEU A 106 -10.48 6.00 -8.92
N THR A 107 -11.27 6.20 -9.99
CA THR A 107 -12.71 5.97 -9.99
C THR A 107 -13.04 4.50 -9.71
N GLY A 108 -12.18 3.57 -10.15
CA GLY A 108 -12.32 2.13 -9.85
C GLY A 108 -12.31 1.83 -8.35
N TYR A 109 -11.51 2.54 -7.58
CA TYR A 109 -11.37 2.39 -6.12
C TYR A 109 -12.28 3.30 -5.30
N SER A 110 -12.90 4.30 -5.94
CA SER A 110 -13.76 5.26 -5.23
C SER A 110 -15.11 4.63 -4.88
N PRO A 111 -15.61 4.81 -3.65
CA PRO A 111 -16.98 4.44 -3.29
C PRO A 111 -18.03 5.28 -4.05
N VAL A 112 -17.65 6.51 -4.40
CA VAL A 112 -18.48 7.42 -5.22
C VAL A 112 -17.89 7.47 -6.61
N LYS A 113 -18.56 6.81 -7.56
CA LYS A 113 -18.13 6.72 -8.96
C LYS A 113 -18.57 7.94 -9.77
N ASP A 114 -18.29 9.13 -9.25
CA ASP A 114 -18.55 10.42 -9.91
C ASP A 114 -17.22 11.10 -10.27
N ALA A 115 -17.08 11.45 -11.54
CA ALA A 115 -15.89 12.10 -12.06
C ALA A 115 -15.59 13.45 -11.38
N THR A 116 -16.64 14.19 -10.97
CA THR A 116 -16.47 15.45 -10.26
C THR A 116 -15.90 15.23 -8.87
N TYR A 117 -16.35 14.21 -8.16
CA TYR A 117 -15.84 13.83 -6.85
C TYR A 117 -14.36 13.43 -6.93
N VAL A 118 -14.03 12.53 -7.88
CA VAL A 118 -12.65 12.04 -8.08
C VAL A 118 -11.70 13.17 -8.48
N ARG A 119 -12.10 14.03 -9.41
CA ARG A 119 -11.30 15.20 -9.81
C ARG A 119 -11.13 16.19 -8.66
N GLY A 120 -12.16 16.39 -7.84
CA GLY A 120 -12.08 17.22 -6.63
C GLY A 120 -11.09 16.64 -5.61
N PHE A 121 -11.08 15.31 -5.44
CA PHE A 121 -10.11 14.62 -4.60
C PHE A 121 -8.68 14.80 -5.14
N LEU A 122 -8.46 14.56 -6.44
CA LEU A 122 -7.16 14.78 -7.09
C LEU A 122 -6.68 16.23 -6.94
N GLY A 123 -7.58 17.20 -7.08
CA GLY A 123 -7.25 18.61 -6.86
C GLY A 123 -6.78 18.91 -5.44
N ARG A 124 -7.38 18.27 -4.41
CA ARG A 124 -6.92 18.37 -3.02
C ARG A 124 -5.53 17.75 -2.82
N MET A 125 -5.21 16.71 -3.61
CA MET A 125 -3.90 16.07 -3.64
C MET A 125 -2.88 16.81 -4.53
N LEU A 126 -3.22 18.01 -5.00
CA LEU A 126 -2.42 18.87 -5.87
C LEU A 126 -2.23 18.34 -7.29
N PHE A 127 -3.13 17.46 -7.75
CA PHE A 127 -3.25 17.06 -9.14
C PHE A 127 -4.36 17.89 -9.77
N ALA A 128 -4.00 18.88 -10.57
CA ALA A 128 -4.96 19.77 -11.23
C ALA A 128 -4.70 19.85 -12.74
N GLY A 129 -5.77 20.00 -13.52
CA GLY A 129 -5.68 20.23 -14.95
C GLY A 129 -5.17 19.03 -15.75
N GLU A 130 -4.15 19.24 -16.55
CA GLU A 130 -3.58 18.23 -17.46
C GLU A 130 -2.91 17.04 -16.74
N ASP A 131 -2.55 17.19 -15.45
CA ASP A 131 -1.95 16.10 -14.66
C ASP A 131 -2.94 14.95 -14.39
N ALA A 132 -4.24 15.18 -14.55
CA ALA A 132 -5.29 14.17 -14.43
C ALA A 132 -5.66 13.50 -15.77
N LEU A 133 -5.05 13.93 -16.88
CA LEU A 133 -5.26 13.41 -18.23
C LEU A 133 -4.37 12.20 -18.52
N PRO A 134 -4.62 11.47 -19.65
CA PRO A 134 -4.00 10.18 -19.91
C PRO A 134 -2.48 10.17 -19.82
N PRO A 135 -1.89 9.05 -19.41
CA PRO A 135 -0.47 8.92 -19.20
C PRO A 135 0.29 9.03 -20.51
N ARG A 136 0.85 10.18 -20.81
CA ARG A 136 2.05 10.18 -21.63
C ARG A 136 3.13 9.49 -20.78
N ARG A 137 4.03 8.72 -21.39
CA ARG A 137 5.11 7.94 -20.75
C ARG A 137 5.90 8.66 -19.63
N GLN A 138 5.72 9.97 -19.48
CA GLN A 138 6.32 10.81 -18.42
C GLN A 138 5.56 10.78 -17.08
N SER A 139 4.31 10.34 -17.04
CA SER A 139 3.52 10.33 -15.81
C SER A 139 3.84 9.13 -14.89
N ARG A 140 4.51 8.07 -15.38
CA ARG A 140 4.99 6.95 -14.53
C ARG A 140 5.90 7.44 -13.38
N ALA A 141 6.78 8.41 -13.64
CA ALA A 141 7.64 8.99 -12.63
C ALA A 141 6.88 9.84 -11.59
N ARG A 142 5.74 10.43 -11.96
CA ARG A 142 4.91 11.26 -11.07
C ARG A 142 4.01 10.41 -10.17
N ILE A 143 3.45 9.30 -10.67
CA ILE A 143 2.63 8.39 -9.88
C ILE A 143 3.49 7.73 -8.79
N SER A 144 4.72 7.32 -9.09
CA SER A 144 5.66 6.83 -8.08
C SER A 144 5.97 7.90 -7.02
N SER A 145 5.97 9.18 -7.37
CA SER A 145 6.16 10.28 -6.42
C SER A 145 4.95 10.51 -5.51
N ILE A 146 3.73 10.18 -5.97
CA ILE A 146 2.51 10.25 -5.15
C ILE A 146 2.55 9.17 -4.08
N SER A 147 2.83 7.95 -4.49
CA SER A 147 2.94 6.83 -3.57
C SER A 147 4.08 7.02 -2.56
N ALA A 148 5.20 7.62 -2.97
CA ALA A 148 6.28 8.00 -2.07
C ALA A 148 5.86 9.09 -1.06
N ARG A 149 5.03 10.06 -1.48
CA ARG A 149 4.52 11.12 -0.59
C ARG A 149 3.46 10.63 0.40
N LEU A 150 2.67 9.63 0.02
CA LEU A 150 1.71 8.97 0.92
C LEU A 150 2.41 8.11 1.98
N ARG A 151 3.65 7.64 1.71
CA ARG A 151 4.48 6.87 2.66
C ARG A 151 5.23 7.73 3.68
N ALA A 152 5.47 9.01 3.39
CA ALA A 152 6.33 9.87 4.20
C ALA A 152 5.61 10.54 5.39
N LYS A 153 4.40 10.12 5.69
CA LYS A 153 3.61 10.47 6.87
C LYS A 153 2.97 9.23 7.45
#